data_005f53730d45aa7f6089e2b361ab610f
#
_entry.id   005f53730d45aa7f6089e2b361ab610f
#
_cell.length_a   1.000
_cell.length_b   1.000
_cell.length_c   1.000
_cell.angle_alpha   90.00
_cell.angle_beta   90.00
_cell.angle_gamma   90.00
#
_symmetry.space_group_name_H-M   'P 1'
#
loop_
_entity.id
_entity.type
_entity.pdbx_description
1 polymer ?
#
loop_
_entity_poly.entity_id
_entity_poly.type
_entity_poly.pdbx_seq_one_letter_code
_entity_poly.pdbx_strand_id
1 'polypeptide(L)'
;LLYLYLDKVSNTFEWYYLLYIPILGLLMALSLINIGHELVHRTSKKFDCEVGNWALATAWNPAFAIEHVYGHHKNIGIVEEDPVTATYGENPISFAFKAFFKEHTHAWGIETRQLKRRKQSILSFHNRILNGYLRTFIVFGLIGYFFSWQAMVIYISLGIVANYIFQLTNFIEHYGLVRIKGKPVQYHHSWNSNNRMTSYLTYNLTRHSDHHVHAQKEFWELNPCDNKGVVLPSGYLTYILLFTFFPFYAKSQMEPRLKNWHQNYASDDEKSLTTHYLNFSN
;
A
#
# COMPACT_ATOMS: atom_id res chain seq x y z
N LEU A 1 21.66 1.53 7.25
CA LEU A 1 21.26 2.85 7.73
C LEU A 1 20.44 2.74 9.03
N LEU A 2 19.36 1.94 9.06
CA LEU A 2 18.53 1.76 10.27
C LEU A 2 19.35 1.35 11.50
N TYR A 3 20.20 0.32 11.37
CA TYR A 3 21.10 -0.12 12.44
C TYR A 3 21.94 1.03 12.98
N LEU A 4 22.66 1.74 12.11
CA LEU A 4 23.54 2.85 12.51
C LEU A 4 22.78 3.97 13.21
N TYR A 5 21.56 4.23 12.79
CA TYR A 5 20.72 5.25 13.41
C TYR A 5 20.24 4.81 14.80
N LEU A 6 19.74 3.58 14.95
CA LEU A 6 19.31 3.05 16.23
C LEU A 6 20.47 2.90 17.23
N ASP A 7 21.66 2.51 16.76
CA ASP A 7 22.87 2.45 17.56
C ASP A 7 23.27 3.85 18.08
N LYS A 8 23.26 4.85 17.21
CA LYS A 8 23.54 6.23 17.58
C LYS A 8 22.55 6.74 18.62
N VAL A 9 21.25 6.52 18.42
CA VAL A 9 20.19 6.89 19.36
C VAL A 9 20.37 6.19 20.72
N SER A 10 20.78 4.93 20.71
CA SER A 10 20.98 4.16 21.94
C SER A 10 22.15 4.64 22.78
N ASN A 11 23.22 5.07 22.12
CA ASN A 11 24.44 5.51 22.79
C ASN A 11 24.37 6.98 23.22
N THR A 12 23.73 7.85 22.42
CA THR A 12 23.69 9.30 22.66
C THR A 12 22.36 9.86 22.18
N PHE A 13 21.28 9.67 22.96
CA PHE A 13 19.97 10.21 22.57
C PHE A 13 19.97 11.74 22.63
N GLU A 14 19.61 12.36 21.50
CA GLU A 14 19.41 13.80 21.36
C GLU A 14 18.04 14.06 20.71
N TRP A 15 17.31 15.07 21.15
CA TRP A 15 15.97 15.36 20.68
C TRP A 15 15.89 15.57 19.16
N TYR A 16 16.92 16.11 18.52
CA TYR A 16 16.94 16.34 17.08
C TYR A 16 16.91 15.07 16.25
N TYR A 17 17.17 13.88 16.83
CA TYR A 17 16.96 12.62 16.14
C TYR A 17 15.50 12.42 15.74
N LEU A 18 14.54 12.99 16.47
CA LEU A 18 13.12 12.91 16.10
C LEU A 18 12.83 13.58 14.76
N LEU A 19 13.62 14.57 14.35
CA LEU A 19 13.46 15.26 13.07
C LEU A 19 13.75 14.37 11.85
N TYR A 20 14.46 13.25 12.04
CA TYR A 20 14.76 12.31 10.97
C TYR A 20 13.65 11.27 10.77
N ILE A 21 12.66 11.16 11.68
CA ILE A 21 11.60 10.16 11.61
C ILE A 21 10.83 10.23 10.29
N PRO A 22 10.39 11.37 9.76
CA PRO A 22 9.65 11.41 8.50
C PRO A 22 10.44 10.87 7.32
N ILE A 23 11.72 11.28 7.18
CA ILE A 23 12.54 10.83 6.05
C ILE A 23 12.97 9.37 6.18
N LEU A 24 13.28 8.89 7.39
CA LEU A 24 13.63 7.50 7.63
C LEU A 24 12.41 6.58 7.51
N GLY A 25 11.23 7.04 7.92
CA GLY A 25 9.97 6.35 7.68
C GLY A 25 9.66 6.23 6.18
N LEU A 26 9.88 7.28 5.41
CA LEU A 26 9.78 7.23 3.94
C LEU A 26 10.77 6.22 3.35
N LEU A 27 12.04 6.25 3.79
CA LEU A 27 13.03 5.27 3.33
C LEU A 27 12.65 3.83 3.72
N MET A 28 12.06 3.63 4.90
CA MET A 28 11.52 2.33 5.32
C MET A 28 10.38 1.88 4.41
N ALA A 29 9.46 2.76 4.04
CA ALA A 29 8.38 2.45 3.10
C ALA A 29 8.95 2.05 1.72
N LEU A 30 9.87 2.83 1.17
CA LEU A 30 10.49 2.57 -0.14
C LEU A 30 11.37 1.32 -0.18
N SER A 31 12.12 1.04 0.90
CA SER A 31 13.10 -0.06 0.93
C SER A 31 12.57 -1.37 1.52
N LEU A 32 11.54 -1.35 2.35
CA LEU A 32 11.00 -2.56 2.97
C LEU A 32 9.58 -2.88 2.46
N ILE A 33 8.66 -1.91 2.48
CA ILE A 33 7.28 -2.19 2.03
C ILE A 33 7.26 -2.38 0.52
N ASN A 34 7.84 -1.46 -0.25
CA ASN A 34 7.79 -1.52 -1.71
C ASN A 34 8.59 -2.71 -2.27
N ILE A 35 9.79 -3.03 -1.73
CA ILE A 35 10.53 -4.23 -2.11
C ILE A 35 9.78 -5.49 -1.66
N GLY A 36 9.24 -5.48 -0.45
CA GLY A 36 8.41 -6.57 0.07
C GLY A 36 7.20 -6.83 -0.82
N HIS A 37 6.52 -5.78 -1.29
CA HIS A 37 5.42 -5.84 -2.24
C HIS A 37 5.83 -6.59 -3.53
N GLU A 38 6.91 -6.18 -4.17
CA GLU A 38 7.42 -6.84 -5.38
C GLU A 38 7.73 -8.33 -5.16
N LEU A 39 8.40 -8.64 -4.03
CA LEU A 39 8.85 -10.01 -3.76
C LEU A 39 7.71 -10.97 -3.42
N VAL A 40 6.65 -10.51 -2.75
CA VAL A 40 5.51 -11.39 -2.39
C VAL A 40 4.61 -11.72 -3.57
N HIS A 41 4.69 -10.97 -4.68
CA HIS A 41 4.04 -11.32 -5.94
C HIS A 41 4.66 -12.55 -6.60
N ARG A 42 5.92 -12.87 -6.32
CA ARG A 42 6.66 -14.00 -6.89
C ARG A 42 6.28 -15.33 -6.22
N THR A 43 5.00 -15.64 -6.17
CA THR A 43 4.45 -16.78 -5.39
C THR A 43 5.06 -18.13 -5.72
N SER A 44 5.63 -18.33 -6.91
CA SER A 44 6.37 -19.52 -7.32
C SER A 44 7.80 -19.58 -6.77
N LYS A 45 8.41 -18.44 -6.39
CA LYS A 45 9.77 -18.30 -5.89
C LYS A 45 9.75 -18.20 -4.36
N LYS A 46 9.76 -19.33 -3.66
CA LYS A 46 9.61 -19.39 -2.20
C LYS A 46 10.62 -18.52 -1.44
N PHE A 47 11.87 -18.47 -1.90
CA PHE A 47 12.91 -17.65 -1.28
C PHE A 47 12.59 -16.15 -1.39
N ASP A 48 12.18 -15.68 -2.56
CA ASP A 48 11.80 -14.28 -2.78
C ASP A 48 10.63 -13.89 -1.86
N CYS A 49 9.59 -14.74 -1.81
CA CYS A 49 8.45 -14.52 -0.91
C CYS A 49 8.87 -14.46 0.57
N GLU A 50 9.81 -15.32 0.99
CA GLU A 50 10.28 -15.32 2.37
C GLU A 50 11.05 -14.03 2.71
N VAL A 51 11.94 -13.59 1.81
CA VAL A 51 12.63 -12.29 1.95
C VAL A 51 11.62 -11.14 2.01
N GLY A 52 10.62 -11.14 1.12
CA GLY A 52 9.54 -10.17 1.11
C GLY A 52 8.75 -10.15 2.43
N ASN A 53 8.40 -11.32 2.96
CA ASN A 53 7.70 -11.42 4.25
C ASN A 53 8.52 -10.87 5.42
N TRP A 54 9.85 -11.07 5.44
CA TRP A 54 10.71 -10.47 6.46
C TRP A 54 10.83 -8.95 6.30
N ALA A 55 10.92 -8.45 5.08
CA ALA A 55 10.94 -7.01 4.82
C ALA A 55 9.64 -6.34 5.32
N LEU A 56 8.48 -6.90 4.97
CA LEU A 56 7.16 -6.43 5.42
C LEU A 56 7.00 -6.52 6.93
N ALA A 57 7.42 -7.61 7.55
CA ALA A 57 7.38 -7.78 9.01
C ALA A 57 8.26 -6.75 9.73
N THR A 58 9.43 -6.42 9.18
CA THR A 58 10.33 -5.37 9.69
C THR A 58 9.71 -3.98 9.57
N ALA A 59 8.88 -3.74 8.57
CA ALA A 59 8.14 -2.49 8.40
C ALA A 59 6.75 -2.49 9.06
N TRP A 60 6.43 -3.48 9.89
CA TRP A 60 5.16 -3.64 10.63
C TRP A 60 3.94 -3.93 9.78
N ASN A 61 4.12 -4.46 8.59
CA ASN A 61 3.00 -4.85 7.74
C ASN A 61 3.03 -6.36 7.41
N PRO A 62 2.93 -7.26 8.44
CA PRO A 62 2.96 -8.71 8.23
C PRO A 62 1.73 -9.27 7.52
N ALA A 63 0.63 -8.52 7.45
CA ALA A 63 -0.61 -8.93 6.83
C ALA A 63 -0.62 -8.72 5.31
N PHE A 64 0.19 -7.78 4.84
CA PHE A 64 0.22 -7.30 3.46
C PHE A 64 0.30 -8.43 2.41
N ALA A 65 1.24 -9.36 2.57
CA ALA A 65 1.44 -10.43 1.59
C ALA A 65 0.16 -11.25 1.30
N ILE A 66 -0.70 -11.41 2.28
CA ILE A 66 -1.95 -12.17 2.14
C ILE A 66 -3.08 -11.27 1.65
N GLU A 67 -3.20 -10.09 2.24
CA GLU A 67 -4.25 -9.16 1.83
C GLU A 67 -4.03 -8.70 0.39
N HIS A 68 -2.84 -8.22 0.07
CA HIS A 68 -2.54 -7.66 -1.24
C HIS A 68 -2.68 -8.67 -2.37
N VAL A 69 -2.02 -9.84 -2.25
CA VAL A 69 -1.99 -10.84 -3.32
C VAL A 69 -3.32 -11.57 -3.48
N TYR A 70 -4.03 -11.88 -2.38
CA TYR A 70 -5.24 -12.71 -2.41
C TYR A 70 -6.53 -11.95 -2.13
N GLY A 71 -6.46 -10.70 -1.66
CA GLY A 71 -7.57 -9.81 -1.38
C GLY A 71 -7.64 -8.67 -2.37
N HIS A 72 -6.75 -7.70 -2.27
CA HIS A 72 -6.75 -6.46 -3.04
C HIS A 72 -6.70 -6.69 -4.56
N HIS A 73 -5.74 -7.47 -5.09
CA HIS A 73 -5.67 -7.75 -6.53
C HIS A 73 -6.94 -8.39 -7.10
N LYS A 74 -7.65 -9.14 -6.28
CA LYS A 74 -8.93 -9.71 -6.67
C LYS A 74 -10.05 -8.69 -6.64
N ASN A 75 -10.06 -7.81 -5.64
CA ASN A 75 -11.19 -6.97 -5.27
C ASN A 75 -10.99 -5.47 -5.58
N ILE A 76 -9.87 -5.10 -6.19
CA ILE A 76 -9.56 -3.70 -6.56
C ILE A 76 -10.78 -2.99 -7.17
N GLY A 77 -11.08 -1.80 -6.68
CA GLY A 77 -12.18 -0.97 -7.14
C GLY A 77 -13.57 -1.39 -6.63
N ILE A 78 -13.69 -2.50 -5.88
CA ILE A 78 -14.94 -2.92 -5.25
C ILE A 78 -14.92 -2.44 -3.80
N VAL A 79 -15.43 -1.24 -3.56
CA VAL A 79 -15.32 -0.49 -2.30
C VAL A 79 -15.71 -1.30 -1.05
N GLU A 80 -16.69 -2.20 -1.17
CA GLU A 80 -17.19 -3.01 -0.06
C GLU A 80 -16.30 -4.22 0.27
N GLU A 81 -15.49 -4.66 -0.69
CA GLU A 81 -14.67 -5.88 -0.60
C GLU A 81 -13.17 -5.60 -0.54
N ASP A 82 -12.74 -4.40 -0.97
CA ASP A 82 -11.35 -3.99 -0.96
C ASP A 82 -11.11 -2.95 0.15
N PRO A 83 -10.35 -3.29 1.21
CA PRO A 83 -10.09 -2.38 2.32
C PRO A 83 -9.25 -1.16 1.94
N VAL A 84 -8.54 -1.21 0.81
CA VAL A 84 -7.61 -0.16 0.36
C VAL A 84 -8.09 0.61 -0.88
N THR A 85 -9.30 0.37 -1.36
CA THR A 85 -9.95 1.23 -2.36
C THR A 85 -10.58 2.46 -1.68
N ALA A 86 -10.06 3.64 -1.98
CA ALA A 86 -10.53 4.92 -1.43
C ALA A 86 -11.73 5.46 -2.21
N THR A 87 -12.80 5.83 -1.52
CA THR A 87 -13.98 6.43 -2.13
C THR A 87 -13.78 7.91 -2.45
N TYR A 88 -14.53 8.42 -3.44
CA TYR A 88 -14.54 9.86 -3.74
C TYR A 88 -14.96 10.68 -2.50
N GLY A 89 -14.26 11.77 -2.23
CA GLY A 89 -14.53 12.63 -1.07
C GLY A 89 -13.92 12.14 0.25
N GLU A 90 -13.47 10.90 0.35
CA GLU A 90 -12.92 10.34 1.58
C GLU A 90 -11.71 11.12 2.10
N ASN A 91 -11.61 11.27 3.43
CA ASN A 91 -10.47 11.96 4.04
C ASN A 91 -9.23 11.04 4.02
N PRO A 92 -8.07 11.47 3.48
CA PRO A 92 -6.90 10.62 3.34
C PRO A 92 -6.30 10.15 4.68
N ILE A 93 -6.33 10.98 5.72
CA ILE A 93 -5.80 10.62 7.04
C ILE A 93 -6.70 9.54 7.69
N SER A 94 -8.02 9.78 7.69
CA SER A 94 -8.98 8.80 8.21
C SER A 94 -8.92 7.48 7.42
N PHE A 95 -8.76 7.57 6.10
CA PHE A 95 -8.57 6.41 5.24
C PHE A 95 -7.33 5.61 5.65
N ALA A 96 -6.18 6.28 5.83
CA ALA A 96 -4.92 5.59 6.15
C ALA A 96 -5.05 4.75 7.44
N PHE A 97 -5.65 5.29 8.48
CA PHE A 97 -5.91 4.54 9.72
C PHE A 97 -6.91 3.39 9.50
N LYS A 98 -8.03 3.68 8.85
CA LYS A 98 -9.07 2.68 8.56
C LYS A 98 -8.53 1.54 7.71
N ALA A 99 -7.79 1.85 6.64
CA ALA A 99 -7.23 0.88 5.72
C ALA A 99 -6.21 -0.03 6.42
N PHE A 100 -5.31 0.52 7.23
CA PHE A 100 -4.34 -0.26 8.01
C PHE A 100 -5.02 -1.36 8.83
N PHE A 101 -6.03 -1.04 9.64
CA PHE A 101 -6.71 -2.03 10.46
C PHE A 101 -7.56 -3.00 9.64
N LYS A 102 -8.22 -2.51 8.60
CA LYS A 102 -9.04 -3.35 7.72
C LYS A 102 -8.21 -4.35 6.92
N GLU A 103 -7.02 -3.96 6.46
CA GLU A 103 -6.05 -4.83 5.79
C GLU A 103 -5.72 -6.06 6.67
N HIS A 104 -5.39 -5.83 7.95
CA HIS A 104 -5.09 -6.90 8.89
C HIS A 104 -6.29 -7.84 9.14
N THR A 105 -7.48 -7.28 9.34
CA THR A 105 -8.69 -8.09 9.57
C THR A 105 -9.13 -8.85 8.32
N HIS A 106 -8.99 -8.24 7.14
CA HIS A 106 -9.30 -8.86 5.86
C HIS A 106 -8.34 -10.02 5.55
N ALA A 107 -7.02 -9.79 5.73
CA ALA A 107 -6.00 -10.84 5.61
C ALA A 107 -6.30 -12.04 6.52
N TRP A 108 -6.65 -11.78 7.78
CA TRP A 108 -7.05 -12.83 8.72
C TRP A 108 -8.25 -13.62 8.21
N GLY A 109 -9.26 -12.94 7.69
CA GLY A 109 -10.44 -13.59 7.08
C GLY A 109 -10.09 -14.45 5.86
N ILE A 110 -9.20 -13.99 4.99
CA ILE A 110 -8.72 -14.75 3.82
C ILE A 110 -8.00 -16.00 4.29
N GLU A 111 -7.03 -15.87 5.19
CA GLU A 111 -6.20 -16.97 5.65
C GLU A 111 -7.00 -18.02 6.41
N THR A 112 -7.90 -17.61 7.31
CA THR A 112 -8.73 -18.54 8.07
C THR A 112 -9.67 -19.33 7.16
N ARG A 113 -10.26 -18.72 6.12
CA ARG A 113 -11.06 -19.46 5.11
C ARG A 113 -10.22 -20.48 4.36
N GLN A 114 -8.96 -20.13 4.03
CA GLN A 114 -8.06 -21.06 3.33
C GLN A 114 -7.65 -22.25 4.20
N LEU A 115 -7.29 -22.01 5.46
CA LEU A 115 -6.94 -23.05 6.42
C LEU A 115 -8.10 -24.01 6.66
N LYS A 116 -9.33 -23.51 6.81
CA LYS A 116 -10.54 -24.33 6.94
C LYS A 116 -10.74 -25.24 5.72
N ARG A 117 -10.56 -24.73 4.51
CA ARG A 117 -10.65 -25.52 3.26
C ARG A 117 -9.63 -26.64 3.22
N ARG A 118 -8.41 -26.40 3.79
CA ARG A 118 -7.33 -27.39 3.89
C ARG A 118 -7.45 -28.30 5.11
N LYS A 119 -8.49 -28.16 5.92
CA LYS A 119 -8.69 -28.87 7.20
C LYS A 119 -7.52 -28.69 8.17
N GLN A 120 -6.91 -27.51 8.16
CA GLN A 120 -5.79 -27.13 9.03
C GLN A 120 -6.27 -26.25 10.18
N SER A 121 -5.60 -26.37 11.34
CA SER A 121 -5.88 -25.52 12.51
C SER A 121 -5.50 -24.06 12.22
N ILE A 122 -6.35 -23.15 12.68
CA ILE A 122 -6.06 -21.70 12.62
C ILE A 122 -4.86 -21.35 13.49
N LEU A 123 -4.72 -22.01 14.65
CA LEU A 123 -3.57 -21.86 15.54
C LEU A 123 -2.49 -22.89 15.18
N SER A 124 -1.86 -22.73 14.03
CA SER A 124 -0.79 -23.61 13.56
C SER A 124 0.26 -22.84 12.78
N PHE A 125 1.43 -23.42 12.60
CA PHE A 125 2.50 -22.90 11.74
C PHE A 125 2.13 -22.82 10.25
N HIS A 126 1.00 -23.40 9.84
CA HIS A 126 0.45 -23.21 8.49
C HIS A 126 -0.25 -21.86 8.30
N ASN A 127 -0.54 -21.15 9.41
CA ASN A 127 -1.13 -19.82 9.35
C ASN A 127 -0.04 -18.77 9.03
N ARG A 128 -0.09 -18.26 7.79
CA ARG A 128 0.91 -17.31 7.28
C ARG A 128 0.84 -15.96 7.99
N ILE A 129 -0.36 -15.56 8.46
CA ILE A 129 -0.53 -14.31 9.22
C ILE A 129 0.11 -14.42 10.60
N LEU A 130 -0.08 -15.54 11.31
CA LEU A 130 0.60 -15.77 12.59
C LEU A 130 2.12 -15.81 12.43
N ASN A 131 2.62 -16.43 11.36
CA ASN A 131 4.05 -16.44 11.05
C ASN A 131 4.56 -15.02 10.74
N GLY A 132 3.76 -14.20 10.06
CA GLY A 132 4.07 -12.79 9.82
C GLY A 132 4.21 -12.00 11.12
N TYR A 133 3.24 -12.12 12.03
CA TYR A 133 3.33 -11.50 13.35
C TYR A 133 4.51 -12.03 14.17
N LEU A 134 4.78 -13.33 14.11
CA LEU A 134 5.94 -13.91 14.79
C LEU A 134 7.25 -13.26 14.30
N ARG A 135 7.43 -13.09 12.98
CA ARG A 135 8.60 -12.37 12.44
C ARG A 135 8.68 -10.94 12.97
N THR A 136 7.55 -10.22 13.00
CA THR A 136 7.49 -8.87 13.57
C THR A 136 7.92 -8.85 15.03
N PHE A 137 7.42 -9.76 15.84
CA PHE A 137 7.83 -9.88 17.26
C PHE A 137 9.29 -10.27 17.44
N ILE A 138 9.84 -11.10 16.55
CA ILE A 138 11.28 -11.40 16.55
C ILE A 138 12.10 -10.15 16.30
N VAL A 139 11.73 -9.35 15.28
CA VAL A 139 12.41 -8.07 15.00
C VAL A 139 12.33 -7.11 16.19
N PHE A 140 11.14 -6.98 16.81
CA PHE A 140 10.97 -6.18 18.03
C PHE A 140 11.84 -6.67 19.16
N GLY A 141 11.86 -7.99 19.39
CA GLY A 141 12.70 -8.59 20.44
C GLY A 141 14.19 -8.34 20.22
N LEU A 142 14.66 -8.43 18.96
CA LEU A 142 16.05 -8.13 18.60
C LEU A 142 16.38 -6.65 18.84
N ILE A 143 15.49 -5.73 18.41
CA ILE A 143 15.71 -4.30 18.64
C ILE A 143 15.71 -3.99 20.15
N GLY A 144 14.76 -4.53 20.90
CA GLY A 144 14.70 -4.33 22.36
C GLY A 144 15.86 -4.96 23.13
N TYR A 145 16.50 -5.99 22.57
CA TYR A 145 17.67 -6.62 23.17
C TYR A 145 18.97 -5.88 22.89
N PHE A 146 19.16 -5.41 21.65
CA PHE A 146 20.41 -4.79 21.21
C PHE A 146 20.46 -3.26 21.40
N PHE A 147 19.30 -2.61 21.52
CA PHE A 147 19.21 -1.14 21.54
C PHE A 147 18.43 -0.64 22.76
N SER A 148 18.54 0.67 23.03
CA SER A 148 17.84 1.32 24.14
C SER A 148 16.32 1.41 23.91
N TRP A 149 15.57 1.71 24.97
CA TRP A 149 14.13 1.95 24.86
C TRP A 149 13.79 3.17 23.97
N GLN A 150 14.66 4.19 23.94
CA GLN A 150 14.51 5.34 23.04
C GLN A 150 14.59 4.90 21.56
N ALA A 151 15.55 4.03 21.23
CA ALA A 151 15.67 3.46 19.90
C ALA A 151 14.45 2.62 19.54
N MET A 152 13.86 1.89 20.49
CA MET A 152 12.62 1.15 20.29
C MET A 152 11.45 2.10 19.98
N VAL A 153 11.29 3.20 20.73
CA VAL A 153 10.24 4.20 20.46
C VAL A 153 10.39 4.82 19.08
N ILE A 154 11.63 5.12 18.69
CA ILE A 154 11.92 5.64 17.35
C ILE A 154 11.58 4.60 16.29
N TYR A 155 11.99 3.35 16.45
CA TYR A 155 11.65 2.28 15.50
C TYR A 155 10.13 2.11 15.35
N ILE A 156 9.40 2.19 16.45
CA ILE A 156 7.92 2.24 16.44
C ILE A 156 7.41 3.40 15.58
N SER A 157 7.96 4.58 15.81
CA SER A 157 7.56 5.78 15.05
C SER A 157 7.88 5.66 13.55
N LEU A 158 9.01 5.05 13.18
CA LEU A 158 9.37 4.79 11.78
C LEU A 158 8.36 3.85 11.11
N GLY A 159 7.95 2.78 11.78
CA GLY A 159 6.94 1.84 11.28
C GLY A 159 5.57 2.52 11.09
N ILE A 160 5.15 3.38 12.02
CA ILE A 160 3.90 4.16 11.90
C ILE A 160 3.97 5.07 10.66
N VAL A 161 5.06 5.82 10.49
CA VAL A 161 5.24 6.72 9.33
C VAL A 161 5.28 5.92 8.03
N ALA A 162 6.01 4.80 8.00
CA ALA A 162 6.11 3.95 6.81
C ALA A 162 4.74 3.42 6.38
N ASN A 163 3.93 2.91 7.33
CA ASN A 163 2.58 2.43 7.04
C ASN A 163 1.62 3.57 6.67
N TYR A 164 1.74 4.75 7.29
CA TYR A 164 0.96 5.91 6.88
C TYR A 164 1.23 6.30 5.42
N ILE A 165 2.51 6.38 5.02
CA ILE A 165 2.92 6.66 3.63
C ILE A 165 2.41 5.58 2.69
N PHE A 166 2.49 4.33 3.08
CA PHE A 166 1.97 3.19 2.31
C PHE A 166 0.46 3.29 2.09
N GLN A 167 -0.32 3.56 3.15
CA GLN A 167 -1.77 3.70 3.02
C GLN A 167 -2.17 4.95 2.22
N LEU A 168 -1.40 6.04 2.28
CA LEU A 168 -1.59 7.17 1.38
C LEU A 168 -1.28 6.81 -0.09
N THR A 169 -0.33 5.92 -0.33
CA THR A 169 -0.05 5.41 -1.68
C THR A 169 -1.28 4.64 -2.20
N ASN A 170 -1.85 3.71 -1.43
CA ASN A 170 -3.10 3.03 -1.77
C ASN A 170 -4.26 4.02 -2.02
N PHE A 171 -4.36 5.06 -1.18
CA PHE A 171 -5.36 6.13 -1.40
C PHE A 171 -5.18 6.78 -2.76
N ILE A 172 -3.96 7.16 -3.11
CA ILE A 172 -3.64 7.82 -4.39
C ILE A 172 -3.95 6.89 -5.57
N GLU A 173 -3.60 5.62 -5.44
CA GLU A 173 -3.72 4.61 -6.49
C GLU A 173 -5.17 4.26 -6.84
N HIS A 174 -6.11 4.45 -5.91
CA HIS A 174 -7.50 3.99 -6.08
C HIS A 174 -8.57 5.04 -5.82
N TYR A 175 -8.20 6.29 -5.47
CA TYR A 175 -9.15 7.34 -5.11
C TYR A 175 -10.21 7.58 -6.16
N GLY A 176 -11.48 7.34 -5.80
CA GLY A 176 -12.65 7.64 -6.59
C GLY A 176 -12.89 6.74 -7.80
N LEU A 177 -12.04 5.72 -8.03
CA LEU A 177 -12.23 4.75 -9.09
C LEU A 177 -13.00 3.54 -8.56
N VAL A 178 -13.92 3.01 -9.38
CA VAL A 178 -14.77 1.88 -9.01
C VAL A 178 -14.75 0.81 -10.08
N ARG A 179 -15.03 -0.44 -9.68
CA ARG A 179 -15.20 -1.59 -10.56
C ARG A 179 -16.43 -2.39 -10.18
N ILE A 180 -17.13 -2.92 -11.18
CA ILE A 180 -18.28 -3.79 -10.96
C ILE A 180 -17.81 -5.16 -10.49
N LYS A 181 -18.40 -5.68 -9.42
CA LYS A 181 -18.13 -7.02 -8.92
C LYS A 181 -18.34 -8.07 -10.01
N GLY A 182 -17.35 -8.97 -10.14
CA GLY A 182 -17.38 -10.04 -11.16
C GLY A 182 -16.86 -9.63 -12.55
N LYS A 183 -16.59 -8.37 -12.79
CA LYS A 183 -15.92 -7.90 -14.01
C LYS A 183 -14.40 -7.97 -13.88
N PRO A 184 -13.63 -8.19 -14.96
CA PRO A 184 -12.18 -8.23 -14.91
C PRO A 184 -11.58 -6.85 -14.56
N VAL A 185 -10.40 -6.84 -13.95
CA VAL A 185 -9.62 -5.62 -13.75
C VAL A 185 -9.19 -5.06 -15.11
N GLN A 186 -9.25 -3.73 -15.24
CA GLN A 186 -8.85 -3.00 -16.43
C GLN A 186 -7.92 -1.85 -16.07
N TYR A 187 -7.20 -1.31 -17.05
CA TYR A 187 -6.23 -0.23 -16.86
C TYR A 187 -6.81 1.04 -16.22
N HIS A 188 -8.10 1.29 -16.39
CA HIS A 188 -8.77 2.47 -15.84
C HIS A 188 -9.22 2.34 -14.38
N HIS A 189 -8.95 1.20 -13.73
CA HIS A 189 -9.30 0.99 -12.31
C HIS A 189 -8.21 1.43 -11.34
N SER A 190 -7.11 1.99 -11.83
CA SER A 190 -6.03 2.52 -10.99
C SER A 190 -5.45 3.80 -11.56
N TRP A 191 -4.92 4.65 -10.67
CA TRP A 191 -4.17 5.83 -11.04
C TRP A 191 -2.71 5.49 -11.35
N ASN A 192 -2.19 6.07 -12.41
CA ASN A 192 -0.80 5.93 -12.82
C ASN A 192 -0.04 7.23 -12.66
N SER A 193 1.27 7.17 -12.68
CA SER A 193 2.12 8.35 -12.85
C SER A 193 3.28 8.03 -13.78
N ASN A 194 3.51 8.93 -14.75
CA ASN A 194 4.63 8.86 -15.68
C ASN A 194 5.85 9.68 -15.21
N ASN A 195 5.84 10.12 -13.94
CA ASN A 195 6.97 10.85 -13.37
C ASN A 195 8.17 9.93 -13.20
N ARG A 196 9.26 10.20 -13.94
CA ARG A 196 10.46 9.36 -13.98
C ARG A 196 11.11 9.18 -12.62
N MET A 197 11.27 10.27 -11.86
CA MET A 197 11.92 10.21 -10.56
C MET A 197 11.17 9.29 -9.60
N THR A 198 9.84 9.46 -9.49
CA THR A 198 9.03 8.61 -8.63
C THR A 198 9.04 7.16 -9.12
N SER A 199 8.97 6.92 -10.44
CA SER A 199 9.02 5.56 -11.00
C SER A 199 10.32 4.85 -10.63
N TYR A 200 11.46 5.52 -10.69
CA TYR A 200 12.75 4.94 -10.27
C TYR A 200 12.78 4.63 -8.77
N LEU A 201 12.33 5.57 -7.94
CA LEU A 201 12.33 5.41 -6.48
C LEU A 201 11.35 4.32 -5.99
N THR A 202 10.30 4.06 -6.74
CA THR A 202 9.26 3.08 -6.39
C THR A 202 9.33 1.80 -7.22
N TYR A 203 10.43 1.52 -7.93
CA TYR A 203 10.55 0.33 -8.78
C TYR A 203 9.36 0.18 -9.74
N ASN A 204 9.02 1.25 -10.46
CA ASN A 204 7.89 1.33 -11.40
C ASN A 204 6.49 1.04 -10.80
N LEU A 205 6.31 1.02 -9.47
CA LEU A 205 5.00 0.88 -8.84
C LEU A 205 3.98 1.92 -9.37
N THR A 206 4.46 3.09 -9.82
CA THR A 206 3.63 4.13 -10.45
C THR A 206 2.95 3.71 -11.75
N ARG A 207 3.35 2.57 -12.36
CA ARG A 207 2.68 1.92 -13.48
C ARG A 207 1.60 0.95 -12.97
N HIS A 208 0.82 1.43 -12.02
CA HIS A 208 -0.03 0.63 -11.16
C HIS A 208 -1.16 -0.08 -11.90
N SER A 209 -1.69 0.51 -12.96
CA SER A 209 -2.69 -0.16 -13.81
C SER A 209 -2.14 -1.40 -14.52
N ASP A 210 -0.91 -1.33 -15.05
CA ASP A 210 -0.28 -2.50 -15.71
C ASP A 210 0.05 -3.58 -14.68
N HIS A 211 0.46 -3.17 -13.48
CA HIS A 211 0.67 -4.07 -12.34
C HIS A 211 -0.61 -4.85 -11.97
N HIS A 212 -1.75 -4.18 -11.87
CA HIS A 212 -3.01 -4.84 -11.54
C HIS A 212 -3.57 -5.73 -12.66
N VAL A 213 -3.42 -5.32 -13.91
CA VAL A 213 -3.86 -6.13 -15.05
C VAL A 213 -2.94 -7.34 -15.26
N HIS A 214 -1.67 -7.21 -14.90
CA HIS A 214 -0.63 -8.22 -15.10
C HIS A 214 0.20 -8.44 -13.82
N ALA A 215 -0.44 -8.88 -12.75
CA ALA A 215 0.17 -9.04 -11.42
C ALA A 215 1.40 -9.96 -11.34
N GLN A 216 1.70 -10.73 -12.40
CA GLN A 216 2.87 -11.61 -12.48
C GLN A 216 4.08 -10.97 -13.17
N LYS A 217 3.92 -9.77 -13.75
CA LYS A 217 5.05 -9.04 -14.34
C LYS A 217 6.00 -8.56 -13.24
N GLU A 218 7.26 -8.70 -13.51
CA GLU A 218 8.33 -8.11 -12.71
C GLU A 218 8.33 -6.58 -12.91
N PHE A 219 8.77 -5.81 -11.91
CA PHE A 219 8.68 -4.34 -11.96
C PHE A 219 9.33 -3.69 -13.18
N TRP A 220 10.38 -4.30 -13.75
CA TRP A 220 11.05 -3.80 -14.98
C TRP A 220 10.29 -4.09 -16.27
N GLU A 221 9.30 -4.98 -16.23
CA GLU A 221 8.44 -5.34 -17.37
C GLU A 221 7.16 -4.50 -17.44
N LEU A 222 6.89 -3.71 -16.39
CA LEU A 222 5.70 -2.86 -16.32
C LEU A 222 5.76 -1.73 -17.33
N ASN A 223 4.68 -1.54 -18.08
CA ASN A 223 4.57 -0.53 -19.12
C ASN A 223 3.77 0.69 -18.66
N PRO A 224 4.11 1.89 -19.15
CA PRO A 224 3.24 3.06 -18.98
C PRO A 224 1.89 2.80 -19.65
N CYS A 225 0.82 3.24 -19.01
CA CYS A 225 -0.56 3.00 -19.47
C CYS A 225 -1.14 4.23 -20.14
N ASP A 226 -0.37 4.85 -21.02
CA ASP A 226 -0.80 6.05 -21.77
C ASP A 226 -2.08 5.74 -22.55
N ASN A 227 -3.08 6.64 -22.45
CA ASN A 227 -4.38 6.55 -23.12
C ASN A 227 -5.24 5.32 -22.78
N LYS A 228 -4.92 4.54 -21.74
CA LYS A 228 -5.73 3.38 -21.29
C LYS A 228 -6.38 3.58 -19.92
N GLY A 229 -6.03 4.64 -19.22
CA GLY A 229 -6.50 4.91 -17.87
C GLY A 229 -6.14 6.32 -17.40
N VAL A 230 -6.32 6.58 -16.13
CA VAL A 230 -6.07 7.89 -15.54
C VAL A 230 -4.61 8.04 -15.09
N VAL A 231 -4.07 9.22 -15.37
CA VAL A 231 -2.69 9.58 -15.03
C VAL A 231 -2.69 10.79 -14.13
N LEU A 232 -1.95 10.71 -13.02
CA LEU A 232 -1.77 11.82 -12.08
C LEU A 232 -1.01 12.99 -12.76
N PRO A 233 -1.31 14.23 -12.34
CA PRO A 233 -0.57 15.40 -12.81
C PRO A 233 0.92 15.40 -12.43
N SER A 234 1.29 14.69 -11.37
CA SER A 234 2.66 14.61 -10.84
C SER A 234 2.96 13.21 -10.27
N GLY A 235 4.16 13.06 -9.67
CA GLY A 235 4.58 11.79 -9.06
C GLY A 235 3.88 11.47 -7.74
N TYR A 236 3.86 10.20 -7.35
CA TYR A 236 3.27 9.74 -6.09
C TYR A 236 3.86 10.45 -4.86
N LEU A 237 5.18 10.67 -4.81
CA LEU A 237 5.80 11.40 -3.69
C LEU A 237 5.24 12.81 -3.53
N THR A 238 4.98 13.51 -4.64
CA THR A 238 4.32 14.82 -4.61
C THR A 238 2.91 14.70 -4.03
N TYR A 239 2.15 13.70 -4.45
CA TYR A 239 0.78 13.50 -3.95
C TYR A 239 0.74 13.03 -2.50
N ILE A 240 1.71 12.25 -2.02
CA ILE A 240 1.85 11.90 -0.60
C ILE A 240 2.00 13.18 0.24
N LEU A 241 2.87 14.10 -0.17
CA LEU A 241 3.04 15.39 0.51
C LEU A 241 1.78 16.25 0.42
N LEU A 242 1.16 16.34 -0.77
CA LEU A 242 -0.07 17.11 -0.96
C LEU A 242 -1.22 16.56 -0.13
N PHE A 243 -1.44 15.25 -0.07
CA PHE A 243 -2.50 14.67 0.74
C PHE A 243 -2.23 14.78 2.24
N THR A 244 -0.96 14.82 2.65
CA THR A 244 -0.59 15.03 4.05
C THR A 244 -0.86 16.47 4.49
N PHE A 245 -0.51 17.47 3.69
CA PHE A 245 -0.53 18.88 4.11
C PHE A 245 -1.63 19.72 3.44
N PHE A 246 -2.03 19.39 2.21
CA PHE A 246 -2.96 20.15 1.39
C PHE A 246 -4.01 19.25 0.70
N PRO A 247 -4.79 18.43 1.45
CA PRO A 247 -5.66 17.40 0.87
C PRO A 247 -6.74 17.94 -0.07
N PHE A 248 -7.28 19.13 0.20
CA PHE A 248 -8.26 19.75 -0.68
C PHE A 248 -7.66 20.14 -2.04
N TYR A 249 -6.44 20.69 -2.03
CA TYR A 249 -5.73 21.01 -3.26
C TYR A 249 -5.37 19.74 -4.04
N ALA A 250 -4.89 18.70 -3.38
CA ALA A 250 -4.60 17.42 -4.02
C ALA A 250 -5.83 16.86 -4.76
N LYS A 251 -6.99 16.86 -4.09
CA LYS A 251 -8.26 16.41 -4.68
C LYS A 251 -8.67 17.26 -5.87
N SER A 252 -8.59 18.60 -5.78
CA SER A 252 -8.94 19.49 -6.87
C SER A 252 -8.09 19.26 -8.13
N GLN A 253 -6.83 18.84 -7.97
CA GLN A 253 -5.96 18.48 -9.11
C GLN A 253 -6.34 17.13 -9.75
N MET A 254 -6.93 16.21 -8.98
CA MET A 254 -7.39 14.91 -9.50
C MET A 254 -8.78 14.99 -10.14
N GLU A 255 -9.61 15.90 -9.71
CA GLU A 255 -11.02 15.99 -10.12
C GLU A 255 -11.23 16.09 -11.65
N PRO A 256 -10.50 16.92 -12.43
CA PRO A 256 -10.68 16.97 -13.88
C PRO A 256 -10.41 15.62 -14.57
N ARG A 257 -9.49 14.84 -13.99
CA ARG A 257 -9.13 13.52 -14.51
C ARG A 257 -10.14 12.44 -14.10
N LEU A 258 -10.76 12.56 -12.92
CA LEU A 258 -11.90 11.74 -12.54
C LEU A 258 -13.11 12.01 -13.44
N LYS A 259 -13.36 13.27 -13.81
CA LYS A 259 -14.38 13.63 -14.81
C LYS A 259 -14.10 12.95 -16.15
N ASN A 260 -12.85 13.03 -16.61
CA ASN A 260 -12.43 12.35 -17.84
C ASN A 260 -12.58 10.82 -17.74
N TRP A 261 -12.22 10.21 -16.58
CA TRP A 261 -12.43 8.80 -16.33
C TRP A 261 -13.91 8.41 -16.46
N HIS A 262 -14.77 9.15 -15.79
CA HIS A 262 -16.23 8.92 -15.82
C HIS A 262 -16.80 9.04 -17.24
N GLN A 263 -16.35 10.01 -18.03
CA GLN A 263 -16.87 10.24 -19.38
C GLN A 263 -16.35 9.22 -20.40
N ASN A 264 -15.07 8.87 -20.35
CA ASN A 264 -14.37 8.20 -21.45
C ASN A 264 -13.91 6.77 -21.16
N TYR A 265 -13.81 6.37 -19.89
CA TYR A 265 -13.28 5.05 -19.50
C TYR A 265 -14.30 4.19 -18.75
N ALA A 266 -15.07 4.78 -17.85
CA ALA A 266 -16.04 4.04 -17.04
C ALA A 266 -17.16 3.46 -17.90
N SER A 267 -17.50 2.18 -17.64
CA SER A 267 -18.70 1.55 -18.20
C SER A 267 -19.98 2.20 -17.65
N ASP A 268 -21.11 2.00 -18.29
CA ASP A 268 -22.39 2.56 -17.83
C ASP A 268 -22.77 2.06 -16.43
N ASP A 269 -22.46 0.81 -16.13
CA ASP A 269 -22.65 0.25 -14.77
C ASP A 269 -21.75 0.97 -13.73
N GLU A 270 -20.47 1.24 -14.04
CA GLU A 270 -19.54 1.98 -13.18
C GLU A 270 -19.97 3.44 -13.01
N LYS A 271 -20.46 4.08 -14.09
CA LYS A 271 -21.05 5.42 -14.03
C LYS A 271 -22.22 5.46 -13.05
N SER A 272 -23.10 4.46 -13.08
CA SER A 272 -24.24 4.39 -12.18
C SER A 272 -23.84 4.33 -10.70
N LEU A 273 -22.74 3.64 -10.37
CA LEU A 273 -22.20 3.60 -9.02
C LEU A 273 -21.62 4.95 -8.56
N THR A 274 -21.11 5.74 -9.48
CA THR A 274 -20.43 7.00 -9.17
C THR A 274 -21.30 8.25 -9.31
N THR A 275 -22.49 8.14 -9.89
CA THR A 275 -23.42 9.28 -10.10
C THR A 275 -23.79 9.98 -8.79
N HIS A 276 -23.84 9.25 -7.67
CA HIS A 276 -24.14 9.85 -6.35
C HIS A 276 -23.02 10.70 -5.78
N TYR A 277 -21.77 10.49 -6.19
CA TYR A 277 -20.60 11.22 -5.67
C TYR A 277 -20.09 12.26 -6.66
N LEU A 278 -20.22 11.97 -7.96
CA LEU A 278 -19.73 12.78 -9.06
C LEU A 278 -20.90 13.51 -9.69
N ASN A 279 -21.71 14.24 -8.89
CA ASN A 279 -22.62 15.24 -9.46
C ASN A 279 -21.79 16.29 -10.20
N PHE A 280 -21.36 15.94 -11.38
CA PHE A 280 -20.86 16.87 -12.37
C PHE A 280 -22.08 17.64 -12.90
N SER A 281 -22.56 18.61 -12.10
CA SER A 281 -23.44 19.63 -12.63
C SER A 281 -22.78 20.21 -13.91
N ASN A 282 -23.48 20.05 -15.02
CA ASN A 282 -23.12 20.53 -16.34
C ASN A 282 -22.66 21.98 -16.32
#